data_089c2514e7cd042c5e6cbe25284ad1f7
#
_entry.id   089c2514e7cd042c5e6cbe25284ad1f7
#
_cell.length_a   1.000
_cell.length_b   1.000
_cell.length_c   1.000
_cell.angle_alpha   90.00
_cell.angle_beta   90.00
_cell.angle_gamma   90.00
#
_symmetry.space_group_name_H-M   'P 1'
#
loop_
_entity.id
_entity.type
_entity.pdbx_description
1 polymer ?
#
loop_
_entity_poly.entity_id
_entity_poly.type
_entity_poly.pdbx_seq_one_letter_code
_entity_poly.pdbx_strand_id
1 'polypeptide(L)'
;MNPYYNESAFLQDLAILVNTDSGTGTVEGIDKIANFMMKKYADLGMWTEKKTFRADLGPCVEARNHPKSKEIDLLLIGHMDTVFPVGTAAERPLTVDGNRVLGPGAADMKSGTLLCTCLAAFVQAERPELKLCIAHNCDEEIGSPSSDAW
;
A
#
# COMPACT_ATOMS: atom_id res chain seq x y z
N MET A 1 22.77 9.83 2.92
CA MET A 1 21.91 8.63 2.69
C MET A 1 20.61 8.90 3.40
N ASN A 2 19.44 8.65 2.79
CA ASN A 2 18.15 8.90 3.43
C ASN A 2 17.94 7.82 4.54
N PRO A 3 17.82 8.19 5.82
CA PRO A 3 17.69 7.22 6.91
C PRO A 3 16.34 6.47 6.89
N TYR A 4 15.35 6.99 6.16
CA TYR A 4 13.99 6.43 6.04
C TYR A 4 13.80 5.53 4.82
N TYR A 5 14.85 5.35 4.00
CA TYR A 5 14.83 4.52 2.81
C TYR A 5 16.08 3.64 2.74
N ASN A 6 15.85 2.33 2.71
CA ASN A 6 16.88 1.33 2.46
C ASN A 6 16.46 0.53 1.22
N GLU A 7 17.21 0.65 0.14
CA GLU A 7 16.88 0.03 -1.15
C GLU A 7 16.70 -1.48 -1.05
N SER A 8 17.62 -2.19 -0.36
CA SER A 8 17.54 -3.65 -0.23
C SER A 8 16.28 -4.08 0.52
N ALA A 9 15.96 -3.43 1.65
CA ALA A 9 14.73 -3.71 2.40
C ALA A 9 13.48 -3.35 1.59
N PHE A 10 13.51 -2.24 0.88
CA PHE A 10 12.41 -1.81 0.01
C PHE A 10 12.14 -2.83 -1.10
N LEU A 11 13.18 -3.33 -1.77
CA LEU A 11 13.02 -4.35 -2.83
C LEU A 11 12.52 -5.69 -2.30
N GLN A 12 12.93 -6.09 -1.08
CA GLN A 12 12.39 -7.28 -0.41
C GLN A 12 10.89 -7.13 -0.12
N ASP A 13 10.48 -5.99 0.44
CA ASP A 13 9.08 -5.70 0.71
C ASP A 13 8.27 -5.58 -0.58
N LEU A 14 8.82 -4.93 -1.60
CA LEU A 14 8.18 -4.80 -2.90
C LEU A 14 7.98 -6.17 -3.57
N ALA A 15 8.92 -7.10 -3.39
CA ALA A 15 8.79 -8.46 -3.92
C ALA A 15 7.59 -9.19 -3.30
N ILE A 16 7.29 -8.96 -2.01
CA ILE A 16 6.10 -9.54 -1.36
C ILE A 16 4.83 -9.02 -2.05
N LEU A 17 4.75 -7.72 -2.30
CA LEU A 17 3.58 -7.10 -2.94
C LEU A 17 3.44 -7.56 -4.40
N VAL A 18 4.52 -7.48 -5.18
CA VAL A 18 4.51 -7.78 -6.62
C VAL A 18 4.23 -9.27 -6.87
N ASN A 19 4.78 -10.17 -6.04
CA ASN A 19 4.57 -11.61 -6.16
C ASN A 19 3.22 -12.09 -5.56
N THR A 20 2.36 -11.15 -5.17
CA THR A 20 0.99 -11.43 -4.77
C THR A 20 0.04 -10.97 -5.86
N ASP A 21 -0.75 -11.90 -6.43
CA ASP A 21 -1.83 -11.53 -7.34
C ASP A 21 -2.87 -10.67 -6.62
N SER A 22 -3.13 -9.48 -7.14
CA SER A 22 -4.08 -8.53 -6.57
C SER A 22 -4.90 -7.80 -7.64
N GLY A 23 -5.22 -8.49 -8.74
CA GLY A 23 -6.18 -7.93 -9.70
C GLY A 23 -7.48 -7.53 -9.00
N THR A 24 -8.12 -6.44 -9.42
CA THR A 24 -9.36 -5.96 -8.80
C THR A 24 -10.35 -7.11 -8.62
N GLY A 25 -10.89 -7.31 -7.40
CA GLY A 25 -11.74 -8.45 -7.05
C GLY A 25 -10.99 -9.73 -6.65
N THR A 26 -9.64 -9.76 -6.69
CA THR A 26 -8.84 -10.85 -6.11
C THR A 26 -8.75 -10.66 -4.60
N VAL A 27 -9.86 -10.90 -3.90
CA VAL A 27 -10.06 -10.56 -2.47
C VAL A 27 -8.95 -11.12 -1.58
N GLU A 28 -8.54 -12.38 -1.79
CA GLU A 28 -7.49 -13.02 -0.98
C GLU A 28 -6.13 -12.33 -1.15
N GLY A 29 -5.77 -11.96 -2.37
CA GLY A 29 -4.50 -11.27 -2.64
C GLY A 29 -4.50 -9.85 -2.11
N ILE A 30 -5.60 -9.12 -2.29
CA ILE A 30 -5.79 -7.78 -1.73
C ILE A 30 -5.72 -7.82 -0.20
N ASP A 31 -6.36 -8.82 0.44
CA ASP A 31 -6.31 -8.98 1.90
C ASP A 31 -4.90 -9.29 2.41
N LYS A 32 -4.11 -10.09 1.69
CA LYS A 32 -2.69 -10.35 2.00
C LYS A 32 -1.87 -9.05 1.97
N ILE A 33 -2.05 -8.23 0.91
CA ILE A 33 -1.37 -6.94 0.79
C ILE A 33 -1.83 -5.99 1.90
N ALA A 34 -3.13 -5.91 2.18
CA ALA A 34 -3.68 -5.10 3.25
C ALA A 34 -3.08 -5.44 4.62
N ASN A 35 -2.99 -6.74 4.95
CA ASN A 35 -2.37 -7.21 6.20
C ASN A 35 -0.90 -6.83 6.27
N PHE A 36 -0.16 -6.97 5.17
CA PHE A 36 1.24 -6.57 5.10
C PHE A 36 1.41 -5.07 5.34
N MET A 37 0.63 -4.23 4.66
CA MET A 37 0.70 -2.78 4.80
C MET A 37 0.30 -2.32 6.21
N MET A 38 -0.77 -2.87 6.78
CA MET A 38 -1.17 -2.58 8.16
C MET A 38 -0.05 -2.91 9.14
N LYS A 39 0.61 -4.05 8.97
CA LYS A 39 1.74 -4.42 9.83
C LYS A 39 2.88 -3.40 9.71
N LYS A 40 3.24 -2.97 8.50
CA LYS A 40 4.29 -1.96 8.28
C LYS A 40 3.97 -0.65 8.99
N TYR A 41 2.72 -0.17 8.93
CA TYR A 41 2.30 1.04 9.64
C TYR A 41 2.22 0.85 11.16
N ALA A 42 1.75 -0.30 11.62
CA ALA A 42 1.71 -0.63 13.05
C ALA A 42 3.12 -0.69 13.66
N ASP A 43 4.10 -1.25 12.93
CA ASP A 43 5.52 -1.28 13.34
C ASP A 43 6.11 0.15 13.48
N LEU A 44 5.53 1.14 12.80
CA LEU A 44 5.84 2.58 12.95
C LEU A 44 5.05 3.26 14.08
N GLY A 45 4.24 2.53 14.84
CA GLY A 45 3.41 3.08 15.91
C GLY A 45 2.14 3.78 15.45
N MET A 46 1.72 3.59 14.19
CA MET A 46 0.48 4.16 13.68
C MET A 46 -0.71 3.26 14.00
N TRP A 47 -1.86 3.88 14.21
CA TRP A 47 -3.14 3.17 14.24
C TRP A 47 -3.53 2.74 12.83
N THR A 48 -4.10 1.54 12.70
CA THR A 48 -4.50 0.98 11.41
C THR A 48 -5.89 0.35 11.48
N GLU A 49 -6.64 0.44 10.39
CA GLU A 49 -7.96 -0.18 10.24
C GLU A 49 -8.14 -0.73 8.81
N LYS A 50 -8.81 -1.89 8.70
CA LYS A 50 -9.39 -2.35 7.45
C LYS A 50 -10.82 -1.85 7.31
N LYS A 51 -11.15 -1.32 6.13
CA LYS A 51 -12.51 -0.90 5.76
C LYS A 51 -12.95 -1.68 4.54
N THR A 52 -14.05 -2.43 4.66
CA THR A 52 -14.62 -3.17 3.54
C THR A 52 -15.92 -2.52 3.12
N PHE A 53 -15.91 -1.83 1.99
CA PHE A 53 -17.10 -1.20 1.41
C PHE A 53 -17.89 -2.20 0.56
N ARG A 54 -17.19 -3.09 -0.15
CA ARG A 54 -17.77 -4.20 -0.92
C ARG A 54 -16.96 -5.47 -0.69
N ALA A 55 -17.64 -6.52 -0.28
CA ALA A 55 -16.99 -7.81 0.07
C ALA A 55 -16.32 -8.49 -1.13
N ASP A 56 -16.83 -8.29 -2.33
CA ASP A 56 -16.31 -8.86 -3.57
C ASP A 56 -15.06 -8.14 -4.14
N LEU A 57 -14.70 -6.99 -3.58
CA LEU A 57 -13.50 -6.23 -3.99
C LEU A 57 -12.35 -6.33 -2.97
N GLY A 58 -12.64 -6.73 -1.74
CA GLY A 58 -11.66 -6.84 -0.66
C GLY A 58 -11.60 -5.59 0.23
N PRO A 59 -10.68 -5.56 1.19
CA PRO A 59 -10.55 -4.45 2.13
C PRO A 59 -9.71 -3.30 1.57
N CYS A 60 -10.06 -2.08 1.98
CA CYS A 60 -9.19 -0.90 1.98
C CYS A 60 -8.42 -0.83 3.30
N VAL A 61 -7.34 -0.06 3.34
CA VAL A 61 -6.51 0.16 4.54
C VAL A 61 -6.45 1.63 4.87
N GLU A 62 -6.71 1.99 6.13
CA GLU A 62 -6.45 3.31 6.68
C GLU A 62 -5.36 3.22 7.75
N ALA A 63 -4.42 4.16 7.74
CA ALA A 63 -3.43 4.31 8.80
C ALA A 63 -3.33 5.78 9.23
N ARG A 64 -3.25 6.03 10.55
CA ARG A 64 -3.14 7.38 11.13
C ARG A 64 -2.14 7.43 12.26
N ASN A 65 -1.36 8.50 12.33
CA ASN A 65 -0.52 8.78 13.49
C ASN A 65 -1.29 9.52 14.61
N HIS A 66 -2.36 10.26 14.28
CA HIS A 66 -3.25 10.95 15.21
C HIS A 66 -4.70 10.45 15.03
N PRO A 67 -5.04 9.19 15.44
CA PRO A 67 -6.35 8.60 15.13
C PRO A 67 -7.54 9.27 15.79
N LYS A 68 -7.32 10.07 16.86
CA LYS A 68 -8.38 10.83 17.54
C LYS A 68 -8.65 12.18 16.89
N SER A 69 -7.79 12.67 16.00
CA SER A 69 -7.98 13.93 15.30
C SER A 69 -8.99 13.76 14.16
N LYS A 70 -9.88 14.73 14.01
CA LYS A 70 -10.76 14.86 12.83
C LYS A 70 -10.09 15.61 11.68
N GLU A 71 -8.99 16.33 11.98
CA GLU A 71 -8.24 17.08 11.00
C GLU A 71 -7.12 16.20 10.42
N ILE A 72 -6.79 16.44 9.18
CA ILE A 72 -5.70 15.81 8.44
C ILE A 72 -4.88 16.94 7.83
N ASP A 73 -3.58 16.97 8.13
CA ASP A 73 -2.64 17.93 7.53
C ASP A 73 -2.03 17.37 6.24
N LEU A 74 -1.85 16.04 6.19
CA LEU A 74 -1.31 15.33 5.04
C LEU A 74 -2.10 14.04 4.81
N LEU A 75 -2.68 13.90 3.61
CA LEU A 75 -3.33 12.69 3.13
C LEU A 75 -2.50 12.07 2.00
N LEU A 76 -2.12 10.81 2.18
CA LEU A 76 -1.52 9.98 1.13
C LEU A 76 -2.55 8.97 0.66
N ILE A 77 -2.75 8.92 -0.65
CA ILE A 77 -3.68 7.96 -1.26
C ILE A 77 -2.89 7.04 -2.18
N GLY A 78 -3.21 5.77 -2.17
CA GLY A 78 -2.71 4.77 -3.09
C GLY A 78 -3.68 3.62 -3.22
N HIS A 79 -3.40 2.68 -4.14
CA HIS A 79 -4.22 1.50 -4.33
C HIS A 79 -3.41 0.21 -4.22
N MET A 80 -4.10 -0.89 -3.91
CA MET A 80 -3.50 -2.20 -3.73
C MET A 80 -3.86 -3.16 -4.87
N ASP A 81 -4.89 -2.82 -5.64
CA ASP A 81 -5.32 -3.61 -6.79
C ASP A 81 -4.45 -3.35 -8.03
N THR A 82 -4.63 -4.16 -9.02
CA THR A 82 -3.95 -4.09 -10.33
C THR A 82 -4.91 -4.57 -11.42
N VAL A 83 -4.58 -4.26 -12.69
CA VAL A 83 -5.30 -4.78 -13.86
C VAL A 83 -4.99 -6.25 -14.19
N PHE A 84 -4.06 -6.89 -13.48
CA PHE A 84 -3.54 -8.19 -13.86
C PHE A 84 -4.38 -9.35 -13.31
N PRO A 85 -4.68 -10.38 -14.13
CA PRO A 85 -5.40 -11.56 -13.68
C PRO A 85 -4.57 -12.43 -12.73
N VAL A 86 -5.26 -13.29 -11.97
CA VAL A 86 -4.64 -14.30 -11.11
C VAL A 86 -3.71 -15.21 -11.93
N GLY A 87 -2.54 -15.52 -11.37
CA GLY A 87 -1.46 -16.28 -12.00
C GLY A 87 -0.35 -15.40 -12.58
N THR A 88 -0.63 -14.12 -12.85
CA THR A 88 0.36 -13.23 -13.46
C THR A 88 1.60 -13.03 -12.57
N ALA A 89 1.43 -13.00 -11.25
CA ALA A 89 2.56 -12.86 -10.33
C ALA A 89 3.51 -14.08 -10.40
N ALA A 90 2.98 -15.28 -10.60
CA ALA A 90 3.79 -16.48 -10.77
C ALA A 90 4.51 -16.52 -12.14
N GLU A 91 3.85 -16.06 -13.22
CA GLU A 91 4.42 -16.01 -14.55
C GLU A 91 5.49 -14.91 -14.71
N ARG A 92 5.31 -13.79 -14.02
CA ARG A 92 6.17 -12.61 -14.12
C ARG A 92 6.53 -12.08 -12.72
N PRO A 93 7.25 -12.89 -11.89
CA PRO A 93 7.64 -12.44 -10.54
C PRO A 93 8.51 -11.19 -10.61
N LEU A 94 8.61 -10.47 -9.49
CA LEU A 94 9.51 -9.32 -9.41
C LEU A 94 10.94 -9.71 -9.85
N THR A 95 11.45 -8.96 -10.80
CA THR A 95 12.85 -9.08 -11.25
C THR A 95 13.53 -7.72 -11.27
N VAL A 96 14.82 -7.71 -11.00
CA VAL A 96 15.69 -6.54 -11.12
C VAL A 96 16.64 -6.75 -12.29
N ASP A 97 16.56 -5.86 -13.28
CA ASP A 97 17.41 -5.86 -14.47
C ASP A 97 18.12 -4.50 -14.58
N GLY A 98 19.37 -4.48 -14.14
CA GLY A 98 20.14 -3.25 -14.02
C GLY A 98 19.49 -2.25 -13.07
N ASN A 99 19.02 -1.12 -13.60
CA ASN A 99 18.32 -0.07 -12.86
C ASN A 99 16.78 -0.13 -13.02
N ARG A 100 16.26 -1.24 -13.52
CA ARG A 100 14.83 -1.45 -13.75
C ARG A 100 14.29 -2.51 -12.80
N VAL A 101 13.11 -2.26 -12.23
CA VAL A 101 12.35 -3.24 -11.47
C VAL A 101 11.11 -3.61 -12.27
N LEU A 102 10.92 -4.88 -12.53
CA LEU A 102 9.86 -5.42 -13.39
C LEU A 102 8.95 -6.34 -12.58
N GLY A 103 7.66 -6.33 -12.89
CA GLY A 103 6.65 -7.21 -12.29
C GLY A 103 5.26 -6.57 -12.28
N PRO A 104 4.18 -7.36 -12.07
CA PRO A 104 2.80 -6.86 -12.12
C PRO A 104 2.53 -5.84 -11.00
N GLY A 105 2.10 -4.64 -11.42
CA GLY A 105 1.83 -3.54 -10.50
C GLY A 105 3.08 -2.92 -9.86
N ALA A 106 4.32 -3.26 -10.30
CA ALA A 106 5.55 -2.70 -9.70
C ALA A 106 5.58 -1.17 -9.80
N ALA A 107 5.18 -0.60 -10.93
CA ALA A 107 5.09 0.85 -11.14
C ALA A 107 3.73 1.42 -10.73
N ASP A 108 2.66 0.70 -10.98
CA ASP A 108 1.27 1.09 -10.74
C ASP A 108 0.56 0.05 -9.87
N MET A 109 0.37 0.35 -8.53
CA MET A 109 1.26 1.35 -7.88
C MET A 109 1.89 0.76 -6.61
N LYS A 110 2.25 -0.55 -6.61
CA LYS A 110 2.78 -1.25 -5.42
C LYS A 110 4.03 -0.57 -4.85
N SER A 111 4.92 -0.02 -5.71
CA SER A 111 6.06 0.77 -5.23
C SER A 111 5.61 2.07 -4.58
N GLY A 112 4.62 2.77 -5.15
CA GLY A 112 4.04 3.98 -4.56
C GLY A 112 3.37 3.71 -3.23
N THR A 113 2.57 2.64 -3.15
CA THR A 113 1.93 2.17 -1.91
C THR A 113 2.99 1.89 -0.83
N LEU A 114 4.09 1.24 -1.19
CA LEU A 114 5.18 0.96 -0.26
C LEU A 114 5.97 2.22 0.12
N LEU A 115 6.17 3.18 -0.80
CA LEU A 115 6.84 4.45 -0.49
C LEU A 115 6.10 5.26 0.58
N CYS A 116 4.78 5.10 0.71
CA CYS A 116 4.01 5.71 1.81
C CYS A 116 4.55 5.29 3.18
N THR A 117 5.12 4.09 3.33
CA THR A 117 5.73 3.65 4.60
C THR A 117 7.01 4.43 4.92
N CYS A 118 7.82 4.75 3.91
CA CYS A 118 9.04 5.55 4.07
C CYS A 118 8.69 6.99 4.48
N LEU A 119 7.64 7.56 3.85
CA LEU A 119 7.16 8.89 4.21
C LEU A 119 6.51 8.90 5.60
N ALA A 120 5.79 7.85 5.96
CA ALA A 120 5.24 7.69 7.31
C ALA A 120 6.37 7.65 8.37
N ALA A 121 7.44 6.91 8.11
CA ALA A 121 8.61 6.85 9.00
C ALA A 121 9.27 8.23 9.14
N PHE A 122 9.41 8.98 8.05
CA PHE A 122 9.90 10.36 8.07
C PHE A 122 9.00 11.27 8.92
N VAL A 123 7.68 11.25 8.68
CA VAL A 123 6.73 12.10 9.43
C VAL A 123 6.75 11.75 10.91
N GLN A 124 6.74 10.46 11.26
CA GLN A 124 6.80 10.02 12.66
C GLN A 124 8.07 10.50 13.39
N ALA A 125 9.20 10.55 12.70
CA ALA A 125 10.48 10.92 13.30
C ALA A 125 10.75 12.43 13.30
N GLU A 126 10.45 13.13 12.20
CA GLU A 126 10.90 14.50 11.96
C GLU A 126 9.76 15.53 12.10
N ARG A 127 8.53 15.10 11.91
CA ARG A 127 7.36 15.98 11.90
C ARG A 127 6.16 15.35 12.63
N PRO A 128 6.35 14.83 13.88
CA PRO A 128 5.31 14.11 14.59
C PRO A 128 4.05 14.95 14.90
N GLU A 129 4.13 16.27 14.80
CA GLU A 129 3.01 17.18 14.95
C GLU A 129 2.04 17.16 13.77
N LEU A 130 2.48 16.73 12.57
CA LEU A 130 1.62 16.63 11.40
C LEU A 130 0.66 15.45 11.53
N LYS A 131 -0.61 15.71 11.28
CA LYS A 131 -1.68 14.72 11.30
C LYS A 131 -1.71 14.00 9.95
N LEU A 132 -0.99 12.90 9.87
CA LEU A 132 -0.88 12.05 8.67
C LEU A 132 -2.02 11.04 8.65
N CYS A 133 -2.70 10.96 7.51
CA CYS A 133 -3.61 9.87 7.14
C CYS A 133 -3.10 9.22 5.86
N ILE A 134 -3.09 7.90 5.82
CA ILE A 134 -2.76 7.12 4.63
C ILE A 134 -3.96 6.23 4.33
N ALA A 135 -4.42 6.26 3.09
CA ALA A 135 -5.56 5.50 2.59
C ALA A 135 -5.13 4.68 1.37
N HIS A 136 -5.29 3.35 1.44
CA HIS A 136 -5.07 2.46 0.31
C HIS A 136 -6.38 1.78 -0.06
N ASN A 137 -6.91 2.07 -1.25
CA ASN A 137 -8.12 1.43 -1.75
C ASN A 137 -7.82 0.11 -2.49
N CYS A 138 -8.88 -0.58 -2.91
CA CYS A 138 -8.81 -1.92 -3.51
C CYS A 138 -9.52 -2.02 -4.86
N ASP A 139 -9.92 -0.88 -5.43
CA ASP A 139 -10.78 -0.80 -6.62
C ASP A 139 -10.47 0.41 -7.51
N GLU A 140 -9.24 0.91 -7.47
CA GLU A 140 -8.82 2.07 -8.26
C GLU A 140 -8.87 1.76 -9.75
N GLU A 141 -8.39 0.59 -10.15
CA GLU A 141 -8.26 0.16 -11.56
C GLU A 141 -9.60 0.02 -12.31
N ILE A 142 -10.71 0.09 -11.58
CA ILE A 142 -12.07 0.13 -12.13
C ILE A 142 -12.81 1.43 -11.82
N GLY A 143 -12.09 2.48 -11.39
CA GLY A 143 -12.63 3.81 -11.11
C GLY A 143 -13.18 4.00 -9.70
N SER A 144 -12.71 3.23 -8.72
CA SER A 144 -13.02 3.38 -7.27
C SER A 144 -14.52 3.34 -6.91
N PRO A 145 -15.34 2.45 -7.51
CA PRO A 145 -16.81 2.53 -7.36
C PRO A 145 -17.32 2.26 -5.95
N SER A 146 -16.48 1.74 -5.06
CA SER A 146 -16.86 1.49 -3.66
C SER A 146 -16.11 2.36 -2.68
N SER A 147 -14.91 2.82 -3.02
CA SER A 147 -14.06 3.61 -2.13
C SER A 147 -14.15 5.13 -2.36
N ASP A 148 -14.86 5.60 -3.37
CA ASP A 148 -15.05 7.03 -3.66
C ASP A 148 -15.82 7.79 -2.57
N ALA A 149 -16.59 7.07 -1.75
CA ALA A 149 -17.33 7.63 -0.63
C ALA A 149 -16.56 7.67 0.71
N TRP A 150 -15.29 7.28 0.69
CA TRP A 150 -14.45 7.12 1.90
C TRP A 150 -14.00 8.41 2.57
#